data_ec36a9932e18931ab2ace7562ed95600
#
_entry.id   ec36a9932e18931ab2ace7562ed95600
#
_cell.length_a   1.000
_cell.length_b   1.000
_cell.length_c   1.000
_cell.angle_alpha   90.00
_cell.angle_beta   90.00
_cell.angle_gamma   90.00
#
_symmetry.space_group_name_H-M   'P 1'
#
loop_
_entity.id
_entity.type
_entity.pdbx_description
1 polymer ?
#
loop_
_entity_poly.entity_id
_entity_poly.type
_entity_poly.pdbx_seq_one_letter_code
_entity_poly.pdbx_strand_id
1 'polypeptide(L)'
;LDWLEIEFERNPNLLHEAVILDIGRRGGEMVVPIENLDGEIPYSSWGVRWGNSQNRFKEACQAYVKIASTNDGFSWDDIFEWCVQSTKQNALAELYVIDDELHVTGYRVDLIEPQGTNKRWTDLSLKSRNYVEECWGKKRILEKGSYLPYSGNWPWPQIGFDHMSGRILRQEEHEYLNSCIEGNSSSKPDIVLMDDLLRRGLLVRPGFKFGCKWRVYDGNLEESHAPWLIQPVHH
;
A
#
# COMPACT_ATOMS: atom_id res chain seq x y z
N LEU A 1 7.83 31.68 -29.49
CA LEU A 1 6.72 30.75 -29.73
C LEU A 1 7.19 29.57 -30.57
N ASP A 2 7.82 29.81 -31.72
CA ASP A 2 8.29 28.76 -32.62
C ASP A 2 9.24 27.73 -31.96
N TRP A 3 10.09 28.18 -31.02
CA TRP A 3 10.96 27.27 -30.27
C TRP A 3 10.17 26.34 -29.36
N LEU A 4 9.17 26.85 -28.64
CA LEU A 4 8.33 26.03 -27.77
C LEU A 4 7.54 25.00 -28.58
N GLU A 5 6.99 25.36 -29.72
CA GLU A 5 6.26 24.43 -30.59
C GLU A 5 7.17 23.29 -31.05
N ILE A 6 8.40 23.60 -31.48
CA ILE A 6 9.40 22.59 -31.88
C ILE A 6 9.74 21.65 -30.71
N GLU A 7 9.95 22.20 -29.51
CA GLU A 7 10.32 21.38 -28.34
C GLU A 7 9.14 20.55 -27.83
N PHE A 8 7.91 21.03 -27.91
CA PHE A 8 6.72 20.21 -27.60
C PHE A 8 6.52 19.04 -28.56
N GLU A 9 6.84 19.21 -29.84
CA GLU A 9 6.83 18.09 -30.80
C GLU A 9 7.87 17.02 -30.44
N ARG A 10 9.03 17.42 -29.89
CA ARG A 10 10.12 16.52 -29.48
C ARG A 10 9.88 15.88 -28.13
N ASN A 11 9.34 16.63 -27.19
CA ASN A 11 9.07 16.20 -25.84
C ASN A 11 7.65 16.62 -25.39
N PRO A 12 6.65 15.75 -25.57
CA PRO A 12 5.29 16.04 -25.15
C PRO A 12 5.17 16.30 -23.64
N ASN A 13 6.12 15.82 -22.81
CA ASN A 13 6.14 15.99 -21.38
C ASN A 13 6.88 17.25 -20.90
N LEU A 14 7.36 18.08 -21.81
CA LEU A 14 8.18 19.26 -21.51
C LEU A 14 7.54 20.17 -20.43
N LEU A 15 6.22 20.36 -20.51
CA LEU A 15 5.51 21.21 -19.54
C LEU A 15 5.50 20.56 -18.13
N HIS A 16 5.26 19.26 -18.05
CA HIS A 16 5.30 18.53 -16.79
C HIS A 16 6.69 18.59 -16.16
N GLU A 17 7.73 18.38 -16.97
CA GLU A 17 9.14 18.48 -16.53
C GLU A 17 9.47 19.90 -16.03
N ALA A 18 9.04 20.93 -16.75
CA ALA A 18 9.26 22.32 -16.35
C ALA A 18 8.59 22.65 -15.01
N VAL A 19 7.40 22.14 -14.77
CA VAL A 19 6.66 22.33 -13.49
C VAL A 19 7.41 21.66 -12.35
N ILE A 20 7.91 20.44 -12.52
CA ILE A 20 8.70 19.75 -11.49
C ILE A 20 10.01 20.48 -11.19
N LEU A 21 10.70 20.95 -12.21
CA LEU A 21 11.93 21.75 -12.01
C LEU A 21 11.66 23.07 -11.27
N ASP A 22 10.55 23.72 -11.54
CA ASP A 22 10.14 24.95 -10.85
C ASP A 22 9.80 24.70 -9.38
N ILE A 23 9.08 23.64 -9.10
CA ILE A 23 8.73 23.25 -7.70
C ILE A 23 9.99 22.95 -6.89
N GLY A 24 10.92 22.15 -7.43
CA GLY A 24 12.21 21.88 -6.77
C GLY A 24 12.98 23.16 -6.48
N ARG A 25 13.07 24.06 -7.44
CA ARG A 25 13.77 25.35 -7.26
C ARG A 25 13.13 26.22 -6.20
N ARG A 26 11.82 26.30 -6.16
CA ARG A 26 11.09 27.06 -5.11
C ARG A 26 11.32 26.51 -3.71
N GLY A 27 11.45 25.19 -3.60
CA GLY A 27 11.81 24.50 -2.36
C GLY A 27 13.30 24.64 -1.97
N GLY A 28 14.12 25.23 -2.82
CA GLY A 28 15.58 25.33 -2.64
C GLY A 28 16.30 24.00 -2.92
N GLU A 29 15.62 23.03 -3.49
CA GLU A 29 16.15 21.73 -3.86
C GLU A 29 16.71 21.75 -5.28
N MET A 30 17.58 20.80 -5.57
CA MET A 30 18.14 20.65 -6.91
C MET A 30 17.61 19.38 -7.54
N VAL A 31 16.79 19.54 -8.56
CA VAL A 31 16.29 18.43 -9.39
C VAL A 31 17.00 18.49 -10.74
N VAL A 32 17.54 17.38 -11.19
CA VAL A 32 18.28 17.27 -12.46
C VAL A 32 17.73 16.08 -13.24
N PRO A 33 17.25 16.31 -14.49
CA PRO A 33 16.87 15.21 -15.37
C PRO A 33 18.03 14.28 -15.65
N ILE A 34 17.78 12.98 -15.82
CA ILE A 34 18.83 11.97 -16.02
C ILE A 34 19.68 12.21 -17.26
N GLU A 35 19.12 12.83 -18.28
CA GLU A 35 19.83 13.18 -19.51
C GLU A 35 21.05 14.09 -19.27
N ASN A 36 21.07 14.78 -18.13
CA ASN A 36 22.14 15.70 -17.73
C ASN A 36 23.05 15.13 -16.63
N LEU A 37 23.04 13.81 -16.46
CA LEU A 37 23.81 13.11 -15.43
C LEU A 37 24.61 11.96 -16.04
N ASP A 38 25.83 11.77 -15.50
CA ASP A 38 26.64 10.59 -15.77
C ASP A 38 26.46 9.58 -14.63
N GLY A 39 26.46 8.28 -14.95
CA GLY A 39 26.44 7.18 -13.98
C GLY A 39 25.27 6.22 -14.11
N GLU A 40 25.25 5.21 -13.24
CA GLU A 40 24.17 4.23 -13.18
C GLU A 40 23.00 4.80 -12.38
N ILE A 41 21.86 4.96 -13.04
CA ILE A 41 20.62 5.47 -12.46
C ILE A 41 19.56 4.36 -12.55
N PRO A 42 18.70 4.15 -11.53
CA PRO A 42 17.62 3.18 -11.59
C PRO A 42 16.79 3.35 -12.86
N TYR A 43 16.56 2.24 -13.54
CA TYR A 43 15.71 2.20 -14.73
C TYR A 43 14.36 2.89 -14.47
N SER A 44 13.87 3.60 -15.48
CA SER A 44 12.63 4.38 -15.42
C SER A 44 12.59 5.59 -14.48
N SER A 45 13.70 6.00 -13.87
CA SER A 45 13.79 7.34 -13.28
C SER A 45 13.76 8.41 -14.38
N TRP A 46 13.09 9.52 -14.10
CA TRP A 46 13.15 10.72 -14.94
C TRP A 46 14.28 11.64 -14.51
N GLY A 47 14.54 11.74 -13.21
CA GLY A 47 15.50 12.67 -12.65
C GLY A 47 16.03 12.23 -11.30
N VAL A 48 16.88 13.08 -10.76
CA VAL A 48 17.53 12.90 -9.46
C VAL A 48 17.40 14.18 -8.66
N ARG A 49 17.16 14.05 -7.34
CA ARG A 49 16.99 15.19 -6.44
C ARG A 49 18.06 15.21 -5.35
N TRP A 50 18.61 16.38 -5.10
CA TRP A 50 19.43 16.73 -3.93
C TRP A 50 18.68 17.72 -3.05
N GLY A 51 18.79 17.58 -1.74
CA GLY A 51 18.28 18.55 -0.78
C GLY A 51 19.01 19.88 -0.86
N ASN A 52 18.39 20.93 -0.34
CA ASN A 52 18.87 22.31 -0.41
C ASN A 52 20.27 22.56 0.21
N SER A 53 20.72 21.69 1.11
CA SER A 53 22.06 21.77 1.74
C SER A 53 23.10 20.85 1.10
N GLN A 54 22.72 20.05 0.11
CA GLN A 54 23.59 19.05 -0.51
C GLN A 54 24.35 19.61 -1.72
N ASN A 55 25.58 19.14 -1.89
CA ASN A 55 26.41 19.45 -3.06
C ASN A 55 26.40 18.27 -4.05
N ARG A 56 25.72 18.44 -5.19
CA ARG A 56 25.57 17.38 -6.21
C ARG A 56 26.88 16.80 -6.76
N PHE A 57 27.98 17.56 -6.66
CA PHE A 57 29.29 17.13 -7.16
C PHE A 57 30.11 16.35 -6.13
N LYS A 58 29.64 16.29 -4.88
CA LYS A 58 30.39 15.67 -3.78
C LYS A 58 29.57 14.65 -2.99
N GLU A 59 28.26 14.74 -3.09
CA GLU A 59 27.34 13.94 -2.28
C GLU A 59 26.41 13.11 -3.16
N ALA A 60 26.05 11.93 -2.66
CA ALA A 60 25.03 11.11 -3.30
C ALA A 60 23.68 11.84 -3.30
N CYS A 61 22.84 11.55 -4.26
CA CYS A 61 21.51 12.12 -4.34
C CYS A 61 20.65 11.65 -3.16
N GLN A 62 19.66 12.44 -2.83
CA GLN A 62 18.69 12.09 -1.81
C GLN A 62 17.56 11.22 -2.36
N ALA A 63 17.15 11.44 -3.60
CA ALA A 63 16.05 10.71 -4.20
C ALA A 63 16.22 10.52 -5.71
N TYR A 64 15.69 9.42 -6.21
CA TYR A 64 15.37 9.22 -7.62
C TYR A 64 13.93 9.64 -7.86
N VAL A 65 13.71 10.36 -8.93
CA VAL A 65 12.42 10.98 -9.26
C VAL A 65 11.81 10.31 -10.47
N LYS A 66 10.54 9.98 -10.36
CA LYS A 66 9.68 9.53 -11.47
C LYS A 66 8.55 10.52 -11.65
N ILE A 67 8.17 10.81 -12.88
CA ILE A 67 7.04 11.69 -13.22
C ILE A 67 5.97 10.84 -13.88
N ALA A 68 4.72 11.14 -13.58
CA ALA A 68 3.56 10.58 -14.26
C ALA A 68 2.42 11.63 -14.34
N SER A 69 1.60 11.51 -15.35
CA SER A 69 0.32 12.21 -15.42
C SER A 69 -0.78 11.40 -14.73
N THR A 70 -1.82 12.05 -14.24
CA THR A 70 -3.03 11.38 -13.76
C THR A 70 -3.71 10.52 -14.83
N ASN A 71 -3.42 10.78 -16.11
CA ASN A 71 -3.95 10.04 -17.26
C ASN A 71 -3.05 8.89 -17.70
N ASP A 72 -1.86 8.73 -17.12
CA ASP A 72 -0.94 7.64 -17.46
C ASP A 72 -1.37 6.33 -16.82
N GLY A 73 -1.19 5.23 -17.56
CA GLY A 73 -1.28 3.90 -16.98
C GLY A 73 -0.04 3.60 -16.13
N PHE A 74 -0.24 2.95 -14.97
CA PHE A 74 0.84 2.51 -14.11
C PHE A 74 1.13 1.02 -14.28
N SER A 75 2.40 0.68 -14.46
CA SER A 75 2.91 -0.66 -14.19
C SER A 75 3.37 -0.73 -12.74
N TRP A 76 2.68 -1.50 -11.92
CA TRP A 76 3.06 -1.69 -10.53
C TRP A 76 4.38 -2.47 -10.38
N ASP A 77 4.67 -3.35 -11.33
CA ASP A 77 5.95 -4.07 -11.37
C ASP A 77 7.11 -3.10 -11.62
N ASP A 78 6.95 -2.15 -12.55
CA ASP A 78 7.95 -1.10 -12.79
C ASP A 78 8.16 -0.21 -11.56
N ILE A 79 7.08 0.16 -10.88
CA ILE A 79 7.16 0.97 -9.65
C ILE A 79 7.88 0.18 -8.56
N PHE A 80 7.57 -1.11 -8.40
CA PHE A 80 8.22 -1.97 -7.42
C PHE A 80 9.72 -2.13 -7.71
N GLU A 81 10.09 -2.47 -8.95
CA GLU A 81 11.50 -2.63 -9.34
C GLU A 81 12.28 -1.33 -9.17
N TRP A 82 11.72 -0.21 -9.58
CA TRP A 82 12.31 1.09 -9.40
C TRP A 82 12.53 1.43 -7.93
N CYS A 83 11.56 1.16 -7.07
CA CYS A 83 11.67 1.35 -5.63
C CYS A 83 12.78 0.47 -5.03
N VAL A 84 12.86 -0.82 -5.42
CA VAL A 84 13.93 -1.74 -5.01
C VAL A 84 15.31 -1.20 -5.40
N GLN A 85 15.46 -0.73 -6.64
CA GLN A 85 16.74 -0.21 -7.15
C GLN A 85 17.14 1.09 -6.42
N SER A 86 16.18 1.99 -6.18
CA SER A 86 16.42 3.22 -5.43
C SER A 86 16.89 2.94 -4.01
N THR A 87 16.21 2.03 -3.31
CA THR A 87 16.56 1.60 -1.95
C THR A 87 17.95 0.96 -1.90
N LYS A 88 18.34 0.14 -2.89
CA LYS A 88 19.68 -0.45 -2.97
C LYS A 88 20.79 0.61 -3.09
N GLN A 89 20.47 1.76 -3.64
CA GLN A 89 21.41 2.89 -3.78
C GLN A 89 21.32 3.87 -2.60
N ASN A 90 20.62 3.52 -1.53
CA ASN A 90 20.40 4.37 -0.34
C ASN A 90 19.69 5.70 -0.67
N ALA A 91 18.86 5.72 -1.70
CA ALA A 91 18.09 6.89 -2.09
C ALA A 91 16.59 6.63 -1.95
N LEU A 92 15.82 7.70 -1.77
CA LEU A 92 14.36 7.66 -1.76
C LEU A 92 13.84 7.47 -3.19
N ALA A 93 12.71 6.80 -3.32
CA ALA A 93 11.95 6.78 -4.56
C ALA A 93 10.80 7.79 -4.44
N GLU A 94 10.81 8.85 -5.26
CA GLU A 94 9.82 9.91 -5.25
C GLU A 94 9.07 9.98 -6.57
N LEU A 95 7.76 9.74 -6.50
CA LEU A 95 6.85 9.82 -7.64
C LEU A 95 6.07 11.14 -7.58
N TYR A 96 6.22 11.95 -8.61
CA TYR A 96 5.42 13.16 -8.81
C TYR A 96 4.33 12.89 -9.82
N VAL A 97 3.08 13.05 -9.39
CA VAL A 97 1.90 12.91 -10.24
C VAL A 97 1.35 14.29 -10.54
N ILE A 98 1.14 14.58 -11.82
CA ILE A 98 0.71 15.87 -12.33
C ILE A 98 -0.69 15.71 -12.92
N ASP A 99 -1.61 16.56 -12.51
CA ASP A 99 -2.98 16.60 -13.05
C ASP A 99 -3.13 17.53 -14.26
N ASP A 100 -4.32 17.55 -14.86
CA ASP A 100 -4.63 18.36 -16.03
C ASP A 100 -4.58 19.89 -15.77
N GLU A 101 -4.59 20.31 -14.51
CA GLU A 101 -4.44 21.70 -14.08
C GLU A 101 -2.99 22.03 -13.68
N LEU A 102 -2.06 21.12 -13.93
CA LEU A 102 -0.63 21.22 -13.59
C LEU A 102 -0.35 21.27 -12.08
N HIS A 103 -1.28 20.80 -11.25
CA HIS A 103 -0.99 20.60 -9.86
C HIS A 103 -0.17 19.32 -9.68
N VAL A 104 0.80 19.39 -8.78
CA VAL A 104 1.71 18.28 -8.52
C VAL A 104 1.46 17.71 -7.13
N THR A 105 1.29 16.41 -7.08
CA THR A 105 1.28 15.64 -5.83
C THR A 105 2.51 14.74 -5.78
N GLY A 106 3.34 14.95 -4.75
CA GLY A 106 4.51 14.13 -4.51
C GLY A 106 4.20 12.95 -3.58
N TYR A 107 4.61 11.77 -4.00
CA TYR A 107 4.52 10.54 -3.21
C TYR A 107 5.91 10.00 -2.95
N ARG A 108 6.17 9.59 -1.70
CA ARG A 108 7.30 8.71 -1.41
C ARG A 108 6.85 7.28 -1.58
N VAL A 109 7.57 6.53 -2.39
CA VAL A 109 7.37 5.09 -2.59
C VAL A 109 8.42 4.34 -1.78
N ASP A 110 7.98 3.39 -0.97
CA ASP A 110 8.86 2.60 -0.12
C ASP A 110 8.38 1.17 0.00
N LEU A 111 9.31 0.26 0.23
CA LEU A 111 9.01 -1.15 0.51
C LEU A 111 8.74 -1.28 2.01
N ILE A 112 7.54 -1.65 2.36
CA ILE A 112 7.16 -1.83 3.75
C ILE A 112 6.77 -3.28 4.02
N GLU A 113 7.15 -3.78 5.20
CA GLU A 113 6.68 -5.04 5.74
C GLU A 113 5.95 -4.79 7.05
N PRO A 114 4.66 -4.44 7.00
CA PRO A 114 3.90 -4.12 8.20
C PRO A 114 3.82 -5.34 9.11
N GLN A 115 3.98 -5.12 10.41
CA GLN A 115 3.88 -6.13 11.46
C GLN A 115 2.95 -5.61 12.56
N GLY A 116 2.24 -6.52 13.21
CA GLY A 116 1.34 -6.19 14.32
C GLY A 116 1.51 -7.15 15.50
N THR A 117 0.81 -6.83 16.57
CA THR A 117 0.87 -7.58 17.83
C THR A 117 -0.34 -8.48 18.08
N ASN A 118 -1.26 -8.54 17.12
CA ASN A 118 -2.48 -9.32 17.26
C ASN A 118 -2.21 -10.84 17.12
N LYS A 119 -2.98 -11.63 17.84
CA LYS A 119 -2.84 -13.09 17.81
C LYS A 119 -3.28 -13.67 16.47
N ARG A 120 -2.45 -14.54 15.91
CA ARG A 120 -2.80 -15.38 14.75
C ARG A 120 -3.70 -16.53 15.17
N TRP A 121 -4.34 -17.20 14.22
CA TRP A 121 -5.07 -18.45 14.49
C TRP A 121 -4.24 -19.47 15.24
N THR A 122 -2.99 -19.64 14.80
CA THR A 122 -2.04 -20.58 15.41
C THR A 122 -1.61 -20.23 16.83
N ASP A 123 -1.74 -18.96 17.22
CA ASP A 123 -1.36 -18.47 18.56
C ASP A 123 -2.49 -18.59 19.58
N LEU A 124 -3.70 -18.93 19.11
CA LEU A 124 -4.83 -19.19 20.00
C LEU A 124 -4.60 -20.48 20.79
N SER A 125 -4.98 -20.47 22.06
CA SER A 125 -4.98 -21.69 22.86
C SER A 125 -5.91 -22.73 22.24
N LEU A 126 -5.63 -24.02 22.51
CA LEU A 126 -6.51 -25.10 22.07
C LEU A 126 -7.97 -24.88 22.51
N LYS A 127 -8.17 -24.42 23.76
CA LYS A 127 -9.50 -24.07 24.28
C LYS A 127 -10.18 -22.98 23.43
N SER A 128 -9.43 -21.97 23.03
CA SER A 128 -9.95 -20.87 22.20
C SER A 128 -10.30 -21.35 20.79
N ARG A 129 -9.45 -22.17 20.18
CA ARG A 129 -9.70 -22.74 18.85
C ARG A 129 -10.94 -23.65 18.87
N ASN A 130 -11.02 -24.58 19.80
CA ASN A 130 -12.16 -25.47 19.95
C ASN A 130 -13.48 -24.68 20.13
N TYR A 131 -13.43 -23.56 20.88
CA TYR A 131 -14.61 -22.72 21.06
C TYR A 131 -15.02 -22.02 19.75
N VAL A 132 -14.06 -21.49 18.99
CA VAL A 132 -14.35 -20.90 17.66
C VAL A 132 -14.91 -21.95 16.70
N GLU A 133 -14.34 -23.17 16.68
CA GLU A 133 -14.82 -24.30 15.87
C GLU A 133 -16.24 -24.73 16.26
N GLU A 134 -16.56 -24.77 17.56
CA GLU A 134 -17.92 -25.03 18.03
C GLU A 134 -18.91 -23.96 17.53
N CYS A 135 -18.56 -22.68 17.63
CA CYS A 135 -19.37 -21.59 17.09
C CYS A 135 -19.49 -21.68 15.56
N TRP A 136 -18.41 -22.06 14.89
CA TRP A 136 -18.40 -22.29 13.44
C TRP A 136 -19.35 -23.40 13.00
N GLY A 137 -19.43 -24.49 13.76
CA GLY A 137 -20.38 -25.57 13.52
C GLY A 137 -21.85 -25.14 13.61
N LYS A 138 -22.14 -24.03 14.32
CA LYS A 138 -23.48 -23.46 14.47
C LYS A 138 -23.75 -22.27 13.55
N LYS A 139 -22.81 -21.98 12.61
CA LYS A 139 -22.89 -20.81 11.72
C LYS A 139 -24.17 -20.79 10.90
N ARG A 140 -24.65 -19.59 10.63
CA ARG A 140 -25.72 -19.31 9.67
C ARG A 140 -25.12 -18.55 8.50
N ILE A 141 -25.32 -19.07 7.29
CA ILE A 141 -24.85 -18.42 6.08
C ILE A 141 -25.72 -17.20 5.80
N LEU A 142 -25.09 -16.09 5.50
CA LEU A 142 -25.69 -14.84 5.07
C LEU A 142 -25.44 -14.65 3.57
N GLU A 143 -26.05 -13.66 2.95
CA GLU A 143 -25.82 -13.30 1.55
C GLU A 143 -24.34 -12.98 1.28
N LYS A 144 -23.66 -12.33 2.23
CA LYS A 144 -22.24 -11.96 2.17
C LYS A 144 -21.55 -12.29 3.50
N GLY A 145 -21.13 -13.56 3.65
CA GLY A 145 -20.44 -14.00 4.84
C GLY A 145 -21.26 -14.92 5.74
N SER A 146 -21.11 -14.82 7.05
CA SER A 146 -21.82 -15.67 8.00
C SER A 146 -22.04 -15.01 9.34
N TYR A 147 -23.02 -15.54 10.09
CA TYR A 147 -23.29 -15.21 11.48
C TYR A 147 -22.94 -16.41 12.35
N LEU A 148 -22.12 -16.19 13.36
CA LEU A 148 -21.75 -17.20 14.35
C LEU A 148 -22.43 -16.86 15.69
N PRO A 149 -23.45 -17.64 16.13
CA PRO A 149 -23.98 -17.46 17.46
C PRO A 149 -22.90 -17.87 18.49
N TYR A 150 -22.70 -17.04 19.51
CA TYR A 150 -21.79 -17.36 20.61
C TYR A 150 -22.28 -16.78 21.92
N SER A 151 -21.76 -17.29 23.03
CA SER A 151 -22.04 -16.80 24.38
C SER A 151 -20.72 -16.58 25.13
N GLY A 152 -20.62 -15.52 25.92
CA GLY A 152 -19.39 -15.17 26.65
C GLY A 152 -18.45 -14.30 25.85
N ASN A 153 -17.16 -14.45 26.07
CA ASN A 153 -16.14 -13.64 25.41
C ASN A 153 -15.61 -14.32 24.16
N TRP A 154 -15.66 -13.59 23.04
CA TRP A 154 -15.04 -14.05 21.79
C TRP A 154 -13.51 -14.02 21.91
N PRO A 155 -12.81 -15.14 21.67
CA PRO A 155 -11.38 -15.22 21.96
C PRO A 155 -10.46 -14.63 20.88
N TRP A 156 -11.03 -14.22 19.75
CA TRP A 156 -10.26 -13.76 18.57
C TRP A 156 -10.83 -12.48 17.94
N PRO A 157 -10.54 -11.32 18.53
CA PRO A 157 -11.11 -10.03 18.12
C PRO A 157 -10.82 -9.62 16.68
N GLN A 158 -9.73 -10.14 16.08
CA GLN A 158 -9.31 -9.81 14.72
C GLN A 158 -10.33 -10.21 13.65
N ILE A 159 -11.11 -11.26 13.90
CA ILE A 159 -12.06 -11.83 12.94
C ILE A 159 -13.49 -11.46 13.32
N GLY A 160 -14.21 -10.85 12.38
CA GLY A 160 -15.60 -10.46 12.52
C GLY A 160 -15.83 -9.26 13.43
N PHE A 161 -17.08 -8.97 13.70
CA PHE A 161 -17.53 -7.96 14.66
C PHE A 161 -18.75 -8.42 15.41
N ASP A 162 -18.87 -7.95 16.65
CA ASP A 162 -19.98 -8.33 17.54
C ASP A 162 -21.29 -7.74 17.05
N HIS A 163 -22.34 -8.56 17.03
CA HIS A 163 -23.68 -8.15 16.67
C HIS A 163 -24.71 -9.02 17.43
N MET A 164 -25.55 -8.38 18.24
CA MET A 164 -26.46 -9.08 19.13
C MET A 164 -25.74 -10.14 20.00
N SER A 165 -26.22 -11.39 20.01
CA SER A 165 -25.60 -12.52 20.71
C SER A 165 -24.75 -13.39 19.81
N GLY A 166 -23.98 -12.76 18.93
CA GLY A 166 -23.13 -13.49 17.98
C GLY A 166 -22.12 -12.57 17.29
N ARG A 167 -21.49 -13.12 16.29
CA ARG A 167 -20.46 -12.44 15.52
C ARG A 167 -20.74 -12.53 14.03
N ILE A 168 -20.70 -11.40 13.35
CA ILE A 168 -20.82 -11.35 11.89
C ILE A 168 -19.42 -11.43 11.30
N LEU A 169 -19.24 -12.36 10.37
CA LEU A 169 -18.09 -12.46 9.49
C LEU A 169 -18.46 -11.96 8.10
N ARG A 170 -17.63 -11.12 7.52
CA ARG A 170 -17.72 -10.76 6.11
C ARG A 170 -17.32 -11.93 5.24
N GLN A 171 -17.52 -11.83 3.94
CA GLN A 171 -17.21 -12.91 3.01
C GLN A 171 -15.74 -13.36 3.10
N GLU A 172 -14.82 -12.41 3.12
CA GLU A 172 -13.38 -12.70 3.20
C GLU A 172 -13.02 -13.34 4.56
N GLU A 173 -13.59 -12.83 5.65
CA GLU A 173 -13.38 -13.37 7.00
C GLU A 173 -13.98 -14.78 7.14
N HIS A 174 -15.12 -15.03 6.49
CA HIS A 174 -15.73 -16.36 6.43
C HIS A 174 -14.83 -17.34 5.69
N GLU A 175 -14.36 -16.99 4.49
CA GLU A 175 -13.49 -17.84 3.70
C GLU A 175 -12.14 -18.08 4.40
N TYR A 176 -11.57 -17.06 5.02
CA TYR A 176 -10.35 -17.20 5.80
C TYR A 176 -10.53 -18.14 7.01
N LEU A 177 -11.59 -17.95 7.81
CA LEU A 177 -11.85 -18.81 8.95
C LEU A 177 -12.13 -20.26 8.52
N ASN A 178 -12.84 -20.43 7.39
CA ASN A 178 -13.06 -21.75 6.79
C ASN A 178 -11.72 -22.43 6.46
N SER A 179 -10.80 -21.69 5.86
CA SER A 179 -9.45 -22.21 5.53
C SER A 179 -8.66 -22.60 6.78
N CYS A 180 -8.76 -21.82 7.84
CA CYS A 180 -8.11 -22.13 9.10
C CYS A 180 -8.63 -23.42 9.77
N ILE A 181 -9.95 -23.65 9.70
CA ILE A 181 -10.60 -24.79 10.35
C ILE A 181 -10.47 -26.06 9.49
N GLU A 182 -10.70 -25.96 8.19
CA GLU A 182 -10.67 -27.10 7.29
C GLU A 182 -9.27 -27.42 6.74
N GLY A 183 -8.30 -26.52 6.92
CA GLY A 183 -6.93 -26.66 6.42
C GLY A 183 -6.77 -26.47 4.91
N ASN A 184 -7.80 -25.93 4.25
CA ASN A 184 -7.81 -25.68 2.82
C ASN A 184 -7.32 -24.25 2.52
N SER A 185 -6.28 -24.10 1.70
CA SER A 185 -5.86 -22.77 1.24
C SER A 185 -6.77 -22.25 0.13
N SER A 186 -7.19 -21.00 0.23
CA SER A 186 -7.89 -20.32 -0.87
C SER A 186 -6.88 -19.79 -1.88
N SER A 187 -7.22 -19.92 -3.17
CA SER A 187 -6.44 -19.32 -4.27
C SER A 187 -6.91 -17.90 -4.65
N LYS A 188 -7.95 -17.37 -3.99
CA LYS A 188 -8.47 -16.02 -4.26
C LYS A 188 -7.47 -14.98 -3.76
N PRO A 189 -7.02 -14.02 -4.60
CA PRO A 189 -6.00 -13.04 -4.24
C PRO A 189 -6.29 -12.28 -2.96
N ASP A 190 -7.55 -11.85 -2.77
CA ASP A 190 -7.97 -11.13 -1.57
C ASP A 190 -7.83 -11.97 -0.29
N ILE A 191 -8.13 -13.26 -0.36
CA ILE A 191 -8.02 -14.16 0.79
C ILE A 191 -6.57 -14.47 1.10
N VAL A 192 -5.74 -14.65 0.07
CA VAL A 192 -4.29 -14.84 0.22
C VAL A 192 -3.65 -13.62 0.89
N LEU A 193 -4.00 -12.42 0.42
CA LEU A 193 -3.50 -11.19 1.03
C LEU A 193 -4.01 -11.00 2.46
N MET A 194 -5.29 -11.29 2.72
CA MET A 194 -5.86 -11.23 4.06
C MET A 194 -5.16 -12.22 5.01
N ASP A 195 -4.89 -13.44 4.55
CA ASP A 195 -4.15 -14.46 5.31
C ASP A 195 -2.74 -13.97 5.64
N ASP A 196 -2.01 -13.37 4.67
CA ASP A 196 -0.68 -12.81 4.92
C ASP A 196 -0.72 -11.68 5.97
N LEU A 197 -1.65 -10.74 5.86
CA LEU A 197 -1.80 -9.65 6.82
C LEU A 197 -2.12 -10.17 8.24
N LEU A 198 -3.02 -11.12 8.35
CA LEU A 198 -3.38 -11.72 9.65
C LEU A 198 -2.23 -12.55 10.24
N ARG A 199 -1.43 -13.23 9.41
CA ARG A 199 -0.21 -13.94 9.83
C ARG A 199 0.88 -13.00 10.34
N ARG A 200 0.92 -11.78 9.84
CA ARG A 200 1.80 -10.71 10.34
C ARG A 200 1.30 -10.08 11.66
N GLY A 201 0.22 -10.60 12.24
CA GLY A 201 -0.38 -10.08 13.48
C GLY A 201 -1.12 -8.76 13.29
N LEU A 202 -1.50 -8.44 12.07
CA LEU A 202 -2.26 -7.24 11.75
C LEU A 202 -3.77 -7.49 11.91
N LEU A 203 -4.53 -6.41 12.05
CA LEU A 203 -5.98 -6.44 12.12
C LEU A 203 -6.56 -5.72 10.88
N VAL A 204 -7.40 -6.43 10.13
CA VAL A 204 -7.95 -5.96 8.86
C VAL A 204 -9.41 -5.52 9.04
N ARG A 205 -9.76 -4.34 8.56
CA ARG A 205 -11.13 -3.79 8.58
C ARG A 205 -11.47 -3.15 7.24
N PRO A 206 -12.76 -3.05 6.86
CA PRO A 206 -13.15 -2.41 5.61
C PRO A 206 -12.68 -0.97 5.51
N GLY A 207 -12.16 -0.62 4.33
CA GLY A 207 -11.62 0.70 4.02
C GLY A 207 -12.53 1.57 3.15
N PHE A 208 -13.75 1.13 2.80
CA PHE A 208 -14.64 1.80 1.85
C PHE A 208 -14.77 3.32 2.06
N LYS A 209 -14.93 3.79 3.32
CA LYS A 209 -15.02 5.22 3.64
C LYS A 209 -13.73 6.01 3.34
N PHE A 210 -12.64 5.33 3.08
CA PHE A 210 -11.30 5.90 2.82
C PHE A 210 -10.84 5.66 1.38
N GLY A 211 -11.75 5.22 0.50
CA GLY A 211 -11.42 4.96 -0.91
C GLY A 211 -10.50 3.76 -1.14
N CYS A 212 -10.40 2.85 -0.18
CA CYS A 212 -9.58 1.64 -0.29
C CYS A 212 -10.36 0.40 0.13
N LYS A 213 -9.82 -0.78 -0.15
CA LYS A 213 -10.46 -2.03 0.25
C LYS A 213 -10.37 -2.25 1.76
N TRP A 214 -9.19 -2.09 2.34
CA TRP A 214 -8.95 -2.35 3.75
C TRP A 214 -8.22 -1.22 4.47
N ARG A 215 -8.59 -1.06 5.73
CA ARG A 215 -7.80 -0.37 6.76
C ARG A 215 -7.10 -1.44 7.59
N VAL A 216 -5.84 -1.24 7.85
CA VAL A 216 -5.02 -2.22 8.56
C VAL A 216 -4.36 -1.59 9.78
N TYR A 217 -4.39 -2.32 10.88
CA TYR A 217 -3.92 -1.86 12.20
C TYR A 217 -2.87 -2.83 12.74
N ASP A 218 -1.88 -2.29 13.42
CA ASP A 218 -0.83 -3.04 14.11
C ASP A 218 -1.19 -3.49 15.53
N GLY A 219 -2.16 -2.82 16.12
CA GLY A 219 -2.63 -3.05 17.50
C GLY A 219 -4.15 -2.97 17.64
N ASN A 220 -4.61 -2.44 18.76
CA ASN A 220 -6.02 -2.34 19.09
C ASN A 220 -6.70 -1.21 18.31
N LEU A 221 -7.92 -1.47 17.82
CA LEU A 221 -8.78 -0.52 17.11
C LEU A 221 -9.12 0.76 17.89
N GLU A 222 -9.17 0.65 19.21
CA GLU A 222 -9.61 1.76 20.07
C GLU A 222 -8.49 2.77 20.35
N GLU A 223 -7.24 2.41 20.06
CA GLU A 223 -6.07 3.18 20.47
C GLU A 223 -5.45 4.03 19.35
N SER A 224 -5.75 3.74 18.07
CA SER A 224 -5.08 4.42 16.95
C SER A 224 -5.93 4.53 15.68
N HIS A 225 -5.61 5.51 14.84
CA HIS A 225 -6.00 5.50 13.45
C HIS A 225 -5.29 4.37 12.71
N ALA A 226 -5.90 3.86 11.63
CA ALA A 226 -5.25 2.84 10.81
C ALA A 226 -3.95 3.38 10.20
N PRO A 227 -2.80 2.80 10.54
CA PRO A 227 -1.52 3.21 9.95
C PRO A 227 -1.45 2.95 8.44
N TRP A 228 -2.20 1.95 7.95
CA TRP A 228 -2.18 1.60 6.53
C TRP A 228 -3.59 1.54 5.94
N LEU A 229 -3.69 2.03 4.69
CA LEU A 229 -4.82 1.84 3.79
C LEU A 229 -4.34 0.94 2.65
N ILE A 230 -5.02 -0.19 2.45
CA ILE A 230 -4.60 -1.19 1.47
C ILE A 230 -5.63 -1.29 0.35
N GLN A 231 -5.14 -1.12 -0.86
CA GLN A 231 -5.86 -1.40 -2.09
C GLN A 231 -5.11 -2.49 -2.87
N PRO A 232 -5.63 -3.73 -2.91
CA PRO A 232 -5.05 -4.78 -3.73
C PRO A 232 -5.06 -4.40 -5.19
N VAL A 233 -3.96 -4.68 -5.87
CA VAL A 233 -3.87 -4.58 -7.32
C VAL A 233 -4.11 -5.98 -7.89
N HIS A 234 -5.08 -6.09 -8.78
CA HIS A 234 -5.36 -7.31 -9.51
C HIS A 234 -4.80 -7.18 -10.92
N HIS A 235 -3.94 -8.09 -11.31
CA HIS A 235 -3.40 -8.21 -12.67
C HIS A 235 -4.37 -8.96 -13.57
#